data_7ed64b18239b57215ce2887cc710cedb
#
_entry.id   7ed64b18239b57215ce2887cc710cedb
#
_cell.length_a   1.000
_cell.length_b   1.000
_cell.length_c   1.000
_cell.angle_alpha   90.00
_cell.angle_beta   90.00
_cell.angle_gamma   90.00
#
_symmetry.space_group_name_H-M   'P 1'
#
loop_
_entity.id
_entity.type
_entity.pdbx_description
1 polymer ?
#
loop_
_entity_poly.entity_id
_entity_poly.type
_entity_poly.pdbx_seq_one_letter_code
_entity_poly.pdbx_strand_id
1 'polypeptide(L)'
;MPLIAKPASKLAIQLGRAGDVINILPILYQEFLFTGEKQRLMVAKDYADILEGTSYIEPVIYDGDFADITGAIEYAKTLGEEYTTTQVIGIPDVVVSQVYGNNHSPKIICDSFQKDSYKLLGKLDLWPSQPPLVFDRRDKKREKLLYKYIPTDKPWLVVSTGGVSSPFPYNDLLWELLNNSLPEFHVVDLSKIKAERFYDILGIMDHPNTAAMILTDSGNLHLSYASKKPVHALVADSPTMWHGAAWRPSYASYTRYGNFPRDVTRILDLIRKPPTKPKLPNIIHVYQRTPWATGDEKRRNAIAARTWQNIGWVDCGLDDNCFVRHAGNVIKEEKKSIPMIKDMLRMACIGRDDKDVLVLTNSDTCVASNIIERLAGQLPAYAFRYDFKYIDKPIPDDNIIYGNKYAGCDLFVMRVGWWRRNHTLFPDMVLGRHSWDRIFRELIKLSQGREIIYLIYHERHPSAWEDPRNLNNDPSNLRNCKLAREWLQARNMPLLEIENLNYEGRNKKPAKKR
;
A
#
# COMPACT_ATOMS: atom_id res chain seq x y z
N MET A 1 8.92 -33.35 -15.20
CA MET A 1 7.73 -32.73 -14.60
C MET A 1 7.00 -32.03 -15.73
N PRO A 2 5.71 -32.29 -15.98
CA PRO A 2 4.97 -31.52 -16.94
C PRO A 2 4.90 -30.08 -16.46
N LEU A 3 5.26 -29.15 -17.34
CA LEU A 3 5.03 -27.73 -17.13
C LEU A 3 3.53 -27.55 -16.87
N ILE A 4 3.16 -27.20 -15.64
CA ILE A 4 1.81 -26.78 -15.33
C ILE A 4 1.61 -25.52 -16.17
N ALA A 5 0.76 -25.62 -17.19
CA ALA A 5 0.39 -24.47 -18.00
C ALA A 5 -0.14 -23.39 -17.03
N LYS A 6 0.51 -22.22 -17.04
CA LYS A 6 0.00 -21.06 -16.30
C LYS A 6 -1.43 -20.79 -16.77
N PRO A 7 -2.38 -20.55 -15.86
CA PRO A 7 -3.70 -20.14 -16.29
C PRO A 7 -3.56 -18.87 -17.15
N ALA A 8 -4.14 -18.88 -18.33
CA ALA A 8 -4.22 -17.71 -19.19
C ALA A 8 -4.85 -16.54 -18.40
N SER A 9 -4.35 -15.32 -18.58
CA SER A 9 -4.93 -14.15 -17.94
C SER A 9 -6.38 -14.00 -18.43
N LYS A 10 -7.33 -13.92 -17.50
CA LYS A 10 -8.73 -13.69 -17.83
C LYS A 10 -8.90 -12.33 -18.48
N LEU A 11 -9.74 -12.24 -19.51
CA LEU A 11 -10.10 -10.97 -20.09
C LEU A 11 -10.95 -10.15 -19.10
N ALA A 12 -10.45 -9.02 -18.65
CA ALA A 12 -11.23 -8.07 -17.86
C ALA A 12 -12.10 -7.22 -18.79
N ILE A 13 -13.38 -7.02 -18.46
CA ILE A 13 -14.31 -6.20 -19.25
C ILE A 13 -14.67 -4.96 -18.43
N GLN A 14 -14.35 -3.76 -18.95
CA GLN A 14 -14.71 -2.47 -18.35
C GLN A 14 -15.20 -1.52 -19.43
N LEU A 15 -16.51 -1.43 -19.63
CA LEU A 15 -17.14 -0.56 -20.61
C LEU A 15 -17.63 0.76 -20.01
N GLY A 16 -17.19 1.10 -18.80
CA GLY A 16 -17.47 2.38 -18.19
C GLY A 16 -16.71 3.52 -18.86
N ARG A 17 -16.92 4.73 -18.33
CA ARG A 17 -16.25 5.94 -18.82
C ARG A 17 -14.78 5.97 -18.41
N ALA A 18 -14.07 7.02 -18.84
CA ALA A 18 -12.64 7.21 -18.55
C ALA A 18 -12.26 6.97 -17.08
N GLY A 19 -13.07 7.48 -16.14
CA GLY A 19 -12.84 7.27 -14.71
C GLY A 19 -12.91 5.80 -14.29
N ASP A 20 -13.86 5.05 -14.82
CA ASP A 20 -14.05 3.63 -14.52
C ASP A 20 -12.88 2.79 -15.06
N VAL A 21 -12.45 3.08 -16.30
CA VAL A 21 -11.27 2.44 -16.90
C VAL A 21 -10.03 2.72 -16.05
N ILE A 22 -9.79 3.98 -15.68
CA ILE A 22 -8.62 4.37 -14.87
C ILE A 22 -8.62 3.69 -13.50
N ASN A 23 -9.80 3.53 -12.89
CA ASN A 23 -9.93 2.96 -11.55
C ASN A 23 -9.47 1.50 -11.44
N ILE A 24 -9.51 0.73 -12.53
CA ILE A 24 -9.05 -0.66 -12.51
C ILE A 24 -7.59 -0.84 -12.94
N LEU A 25 -6.98 0.15 -13.57
CA LEU A 25 -5.59 0.07 -14.02
C LEU A 25 -4.61 -0.26 -12.89
N PRO A 26 -4.74 0.28 -11.66
CA PRO A 26 -3.86 -0.09 -10.55
C PRO A 26 -3.85 -1.59 -10.24
N ILE A 27 -5.02 -2.26 -10.31
CA ILE A 27 -5.12 -3.70 -10.04
C ILE A 27 -4.41 -4.49 -11.15
N LEU A 28 -4.69 -4.11 -12.40
CA LEU A 28 -4.12 -4.79 -13.57
C LEU A 28 -2.60 -4.57 -13.66
N TYR A 29 -2.12 -3.39 -13.28
CA TYR A 29 -0.69 -3.14 -13.13
C TYR A 29 -0.07 -4.07 -12.10
N GLN A 30 -0.71 -4.25 -10.98
CA GLN A 30 -0.23 -5.16 -9.94
C GLN A 30 -0.22 -6.62 -10.40
N GLU A 31 -1.24 -7.07 -11.13
CA GLU A 31 -1.26 -8.43 -11.71
C GLU A 31 -0.14 -8.60 -12.74
N PHE A 32 0.08 -7.60 -13.59
CA PHE A 32 1.23 -7.61 -14.52
C PHE A 32 2.54 -7.75 -13.77
N LEU A 33 2.73 -6.98 -12.72
CA LEU A 33 3.93 -7.05 -11.91
C LEU A 33 4.10 -8.44 -11.24
N PHE A 34 3.02 -9.07 -10.87
CA PHE A 34 3.03 -10.40 -10.25
C PHE A 34 3.28 -11.54 -11.27
N THR A 35 2.64 -11.46 -12.44
CA THR A 35 2.69 -12.53 -13.45
C THR A 35 3.79 -12.34 -14.48
N GLY A 36 4.22 -11.10 -14.73
CA GLY A 36 5.07 -10.72 -15.85
C GLY A 36 4.32 -10.71 -17.20
N GLU A 37 3.02 -10.96 -17.21
CA GLU A 37 2.19 -11.07 -18.40
C GLU A 37 1.27 -9.85 -18.53
N LYS A 38 1.17 -9.29 -19.75
CA LYS A 38 0.24 -8.20 -19.99
C LYS A 38 -1.18 -8.63 -19.65
N GLN A 39 -1.90 -7.73 -19.01
CA GLN A 39 -3.27 -7.97 -18.63
C GLN A 39 -4.20 -7.58 -19.76
N ARG A 40 -5.13 -8.45 -20.12
CA ARG A 40 -6.08 -8.19 -21.18
C ARG A 40 -7.27 -7.41 -20.65
N LEU A 41 -7.56 -6.27 -21.29
CA LEU A 41 -8.64 -5.37 -20.88
C LEU A 41 -9.48 -4.97 -22.08
N MET A 42 -10.76 -5.34 -22.03
CA MET A 42 -11.75 -4.87 -22.99
C MET A 42 -12.34 -3.54 -22.51
N VAL A 43 -12.32 -2.55 -23.40
CA VAL A 43 -12.89 -1.23 -23.18
C VAL A 43 -13.71 -0.80 -24.39
N ALA A 44 -14.65 0.12 -24.18
CA ALA A 44 -15.35 0.77 -25.29
C ALA A 44 -14.36 1.60 -26.12
N LYS A 45 -14.57 1.67 -27.42
CA LYS A 45 -13.71 2.34 -28.41
C LYS A 45 -13.36 3.79 -28.02
N ASP A 46 -14.32 4.53 -27.48
CA ASP A 46 -14.15 5.93 -27.08
C ASP A 46 -13.11 6.15 -25.95
N TYR A 47 -12.74 5.09 -25.23
CA TYR A 47 -11.80 5.14 -24.11
C TYR A 47 -10.53 4.30 -24.34
N ALA A 48 -10.36 3.77 -25.54
CA ALA A 48 -9.23 2.90 -25.87
C ALA A 48 -7.89 3.63 -25.83
N ASP A 49 -7.87 4.93 -26.13
CA ASP A 49 -6.68 5.77 -26.12
C ASP A 49 -6.04 5.88 -24.72
N ILE A 50 -6.81 5.72 -23.64
CA ILE A 50 -6.31 5.71 -22.27
C ILE A 50 -5.27 4.58 -22.09
N LEU A 51 -5.49 3.44 -22.72
CA LEU A 51 -4.65 2.25 -22.59
C LEU A 51 -3.31 2.38 -23.33
N GLU A 52 -3.20 3.27 -24.32
CA GLU A 52 -1.94 3.54 -25.02
C GLU A 52 -0.84 4.04 -24.05
N GLY A 53 -1.22 4.69 -22.97
CA GLY A 53 -0.34 5.19 -21.92
C GLY A 53 0.26 4.10 -21.02
N THR A 54 -0.11 2.83 -21.22
CA THR A 54 0.27 1.70 -20.36
C THR A 54 0.97 0.60 -21.14
N SER A 55 2.11 0.08 -20.64
CA SER A 55 2.81 -1.04 -21.25
C SER A 55 2.26 -2.41 -20.84
N TYR A 56 1.60 -2.44 -19.72
CA TYR A 56 1.16 -3.66 -19.03
C TYR A 56 -0.25 -4.13 -19.44
N ILE A 57 -0.93 -3.35 -20.32
CA ILE A 57 -2.23 -3.74 -20.85
C ILE A 57 -2.10 -4.21 -22.30
N GLU A 58 -2.82 -5.27 -22.62
CA GLU A 58 -3.16 -5.68 -23.99
C GLU A 58 -4.64 -5.31 -24.22
N PRO A 59 -4.90 -4.25 -25.01
CA PRO A 59 -6.27 -3.76 -25.18
C PRO A 59 -7.08 -4.67 -26.10
N VAL A 60 -8.32 -4.93 -25.72
CA VAL A 60 -9.38 -5.48 -26.58
C VAL A 60 -10.42 -4.37 -26.76
N ILE A 61 -10.59 -3.92 -28.00
CA ILE A 61 -11.49 -2.79 -28.28
C ILE A 61 -12.86 -3.35 -28.63
N TYR A 62 -13.87 -2.93 -27.89
CA TYR A 62 -15.28 -3.21 -28.17
C TYR A 62 -15.91 -2.04 -28.92
N ASP A 63 -16.46 -2.32 -30.10
CA ASP A 63 -17.04 -1.31 -30.98
C ASP A 63 -18.55 -1.08 -30.72
N GLY A 64 -19.07 -1.62 -29.62
CA GLY A 64 -20.42 -1.39 -29.14
C GLY A 64 -20.55 -0.18 -28.21
N ASP A 65 -21.78 0.08 -27.78
CA ASP A 65 -22.10 1.23 -26.95
C ASP A 65 -21.50 1.13 -25.54
N PHE A 66 -21.34 2.30 -24.93
CA PHE A 66 -21.04 2.44 -23.51
C PHE A 66 -22.05 1.66 -22.65
N ALA A 67 -21.53 0.90 -21.68
CA ALA A 67 -22.30 0.05 -20.78
C ALA A 67 -23.05 -1.14 -21.43
N ASP A 68 -22.82 -1.46 -22.69
CA ASP A 68 -23.35 -2.69 -23.32
C ASP A 68 -22.57 -3.93 -22.85
N ILE A 69 -22.71 -4.27 -21.59
CA ILE A 69 -22.02 -5.43 -21.00
C ILE A 69 -22.47 -6.75 -21.62
N THR A 70 -23.73 -6.87 -22.02
CA THR A 70 -24.25 -8.11 -22.64
C THR A 70 -23.57 -8.37 -23.98
N GLY A 71 -23.52 -7.36 -24.86
CA GLY A 71 -22.82 -7.49 -26.13
C GLY A 71 -21.33 -7.75 -25.97
N ALA A 72 -20.67 -7.10 -25.01
CA ALA A 72 -19.26 -7.32 -24.71
C ALA A 72 -18.99 -8.75 -24.20
N ILE A 73 -19.87 -9.31 -23.39
CA ILE A 73 -19.76 -10.70 -22.93
C ILE A 73 -19.90 -11.68 -24.11
N GLU A 74 -20.89 -11.46 -24.98
CA GLU A 74 -21.03 -12.29 -26.18
C GLU A 74 -19.80 -12.17 -27.09
N TYR A 75 -19.27 -10.96 -27.26
CA TYR A 75 -18.02 -10.75 -28.00
C TYR A 75 -16.84 -11.49 -27.36
N ALA A 76 -16.67 -11.43 -26.04
CA ALA A 76 -15.63 -12.18 -25.33
C ALA A 76 -15.74 -13.70 -25.54
N LYS A 77 -16.96 -14.24 -25.58
CA LYS A 77 -17.21 -15.65 -25.91
C LYS A 77 -16.77 -16.01 -27.32
N THR A 78 -16.97 -15.11 -28.29
CA THR A 78 -16.50 -15.35 -29.67
C THR A 78 -14.98 -15.39 -29.77
N LEU A 79 -14.27 -14.72 -28.86
CA LEU A 79 -12.81 -14.78 -28.76
C LEU A 79 -12.32 -16.07 -28.07
N GLY A 80 -13.22 -16.89 -27.55
CA GLY A 80 -12.88 -18.14 -26.84
C GLY A 80 -12.20 -17.92 -25.48
N GLU A 81 -12.43 -16.78 -24.84
CA GLU A 81 -11.72 -16.38 -23.63
C GLU A 81 -12.53 -16.53 -22.34
N GLU A 82 -11.85 -16.89 -21.26
CA GLU A 82 -12.39 -16.68 -19.92
C GLU A 82 -12.40 -15.17 -19.63
N TYR A 83 -13.53 -14.67 -19.14
CA TYR A 83 -13.70 -13.23 -18.87
C TYR A 83 -14.19 -12.98 -17.44
N THR A 84 -13.99 -11.76 -16.98
CA THR A 84 -14.63 -11.19 -15.80
C THR A 84 -15.01 -9.75 -16.06
N THR A 85 -16.19 -9.33 -15.62
CA THR A 85 -16.57 -7.92 -15.71
C THR A 85 -16.17 -7.16 -14.45
N THR A 86 -15.70 -5.93 -14.65
CA THR A 86 -15.34 -5.02 -13.56
C THR A 86 -16.33 -3.84 -13.46
N GLN A 87 -17.28 -3.79 -14.38
CA GLN A 87 -18.29 -2.75 -14.38
C GLN A 87 -19.38 -3.06 -13.38
N VAL A 88 -19.67 -2.12 -12.49
CA VAL A 88 -20.66 -2.26 -11.43
C VAL A 88 -22.06 -1.86 -11.90
N ILE A 89 -22.16 -0.80 -12.73
CA ILE A 89 -23.43 -0.34 -13.31
C ILE A 89 -23.72 -1.15 -14.58
N GLY A 90 -24.95 -1.64 -14.72
CA GLY A 90 -25.39 -2.41 -15.89
C GLY A 90 -24.88 -3.85 -15.93
N ILE A 91 -24.34 -4.37 -14.82
CA ILE A 91 -23.96 -5.78 -14.72
C ILE A 91 -25.22 -6.66 -14.84
N PRO A 92 -25.21 -7.70 -15.68
CA PRO A 92 -26.30 -8.68 -15.71
C PRO A 92 -26.51 -9.35 -14.34
N ASP A 93 -27.76 -9.58 -13.97
CA ASP A 93 -28.12 -10.20 -12.66
C ASP A 93 -27.40 -11.52 -12.42
N VAL A 94 -27.16 -12.31 -13.45
CA VAL A 94 -26.42 -13.59 -13.36
C VAL A 94 -25.01 -13.38 -12.84
N VAL A 95 -24.32 -12.32 -13.28
CA VAL A 95 -22.96 -12.00 -12.84
C VAL A 95 -23.00 -11.47 -11.41
N VAL A 96 -23.98 -10.62 -11.09
CA VAL A 96 -24.22 -10.13 -9.74
C VAL A 96 -24.42 -11.29 -8.77
N SER A 97 -25.26 -12.26 -9.13
CA SER A 97 -25.52 -13.45 -8.32
C SER A 97 -24.28 -14.31 -8.10
N GLN A 98 -23.43 -14.46 -9.09
CA GLN A 98 -22.18 -15.22 -8.98
C GLN A 98 -21.17 -14.58 -8.02
N VAL A 99 -21.09 -13.27 -8.01
CA VAL A 99 -20.08 -12.53 -7.22
C VAL A 99 -20.57 -12.21 -5.81
N TYR A 100 -21.83 -11.86 -5.66
CA TYR A 100 -22.40 -11.33 -4.41
C TYR A 100 -23.41 -12.27 -3.74
N GLY A 101 -23.85 -13.33 -4.44
CA GLY A 101 -24.87 -14.27 -3.97
C GLY A 101 -26.30 -13.85 -4.35
N ASN A 102 -27.21 -14.84 -4.32
CA ASN A 102 -28.56 -14.69 -4.86
C ASN A 102 -29.48 -13.67 -4.14
N ASN A 103 -29.12 -13.29 -2.90
CA ASN A 103 -29.91 -12.35 -2.11
C ASN A 103 -29.44 -10.89 -2.25
N HIS A 104 -28.52 -10.62 -3.14
CA HIS A 104 -27.93 -9.30 -3.28
C HIS A 104 -28.78 -8.39 -4.16
N SER A 105 -29.17 -7.21 -3.65
CA SER A 105 -29.82 -6.18 -4.45
C SER A 105 -28.79 -5.35 -5.20
N PRO A 106 -28.90 -5.19 -6.53
CA PRO A 106 -27.99 -4.34 -7.31
C PRO A 106 -27.86 -2.91 -6.79
N LYS A 107 -28.87 -2.41 -6.08
CA LYS A 107 -28.88 -1.05 -5.49
C LYS A 107 -28.03 -0.92 -4.23
N ILE A 108 -27.57 -2.03 -3.65
CA ILE A 108 -26.81 -2.07 -2.37
C ILE A 108 -25.35 -2.53 -2.62
N ILE A 109 -24.96 -2.71 -3.88
CA ILE A 109 -23.64 -3.28 -4.21
C ILE A 109 -22.48 -2.40 -3.72
N CYS A 110 -22.64 -1.08 -3.70
CA CYS A 110 -21.50 -0.18 -3.67
C CYS A 110 -21.29 0.57 -2.36
N ASP A 111 -20.21 0.23 -1.63
CA ASP A 111 -19.51 1.19 -0.74
C ASP A 111 -18.72 2.19 -1.59
N SER A 112 -18.17 1.70 -2.71
CA SER A 112 -17.33 2.44 -3.63
C SER A 112 -17.24 1.64 -4.94
N PHE A 113 -17.46 2.28 -6.08
CA PHE A 113 -17.33 1.62 -7.39
C PHE A 113 -15.94 1.00 -7.59
N GLN A 114 -14.91 1.67 -7.14
CA GLN A 114 -13.56 1.13 -7.20
C GLN A 114 -13.45 -0.15 -6.36
N LYS A 115 -13.92 -0.14 -5.12
CA LYS A 115 -13.87 -1.31 -4.23
C LYS A 115 -14.62 -2.49 -4.83
N ASP A 116 -15.76 -2.24 -5.45
CA ASP A 116 -16.53 -3.28 -6.11
C ASP A 116 -15.82 -3.83 -7.35
N SER A 117 -15.13 -2.99 -8.12
CA SER A 117 -14.28 -3.47 -9.22
C SER A 117 -13.17 -4.40 -8.72
N TYR A 118 -12.53 -4.09 -7.58
CA TYR A 118 -11.56 -4.98 -6.94
C TYR A 118 -12.21 -6.31 -6.51
N LYS A 119 -13.43 -6.27 -5.97
CA LYS A 119 -14.18 -7.47 -5.58
C LYS A 119 -14.53 -8.33 -6.80
N LEU A 120 -15.00 -7.72 -7.89
CA LEU A 120 -15.34 -8.41 -9.13
C LEU A 120 -14.13 -9.07 -9.77
N LEU A 121 -12.96 -8.47 -9.67
CA LEU A 121 -11.69 -9.07 -10.11
C LEU A 121 -11.15 -10.14 -9.14
N GLY A 122 -11.82 -10.39 -8.01
CA GLY A 122 -11.33 -11.31 -6.98
C GLY A 122 -10.12 -10.81 -6.21
N LYS A 123 -9.91 -9.48 -6.18
CA LYS A 123 -8.72 -8.81 -5.62
C LYS A 123 -9.07 -7.83 -4.49
N LEU A 124 -10.11 -8.13 -3.73
CA LEU A 124 -10.56 -7.25 -2.64
C LEU A 124 -9.50 -7.08 -1.54
N ASP A 125 -8.64 -8.06 -1.36
CA ASP A 125 -7.49 -8.02 -0.46
C ASP A 125 -6.49 -6.92 -0.79
N LEU A 126 -6.42 -6.50 -2.06
CA LEU A 126 -5.55 -5.41 -2.51
C LEU A 126 -6.13 -4.01 -2.26
N TRP A 127 -7.44 -3.92 -2.00
CA TRP A 127 -8.11 -2.64 -1.77
C TRP A 127 -7.47 -1.77 -0.69
N PRO A 128 -7.10 -2.31 0.48
CA PRO A 128 -6.49 -1.50 1.54
C PRO A 128 -5.13 -0.89 1.17
N SER A 129 -4.39 -1.54 0.25
CA SER A 129 -3.06 -1.09 -0.17
C SER A 129 -3.10 -0.01 -1.24
N GLN A 130 -4.22 0.14 -1.92
CA GLN A 130 -4.41 1.06 -3.04
C GLN A 130 -3.17 1.08 -3.97
N PRO A 131 -3.01 0.07 -4.85
CA PRO A 131 -1.87 0.00 -5.75
C PRO A 131 -1.72 1.30 -6.57
N PRO A 132 -0.51 1.68 -6.97
CA PRO A 132 -0.29 2.91 -7.72
C PRO A 132 -0.95 2.87 -9.10
N LEU A 133 -1.49 4.01 -9.54
CA LEU A 133 -1.87 4.22 -10.93
C LEU A 133 -0.62 4.63 -11.73
N VAL A 134 -0.28 3.86 -12.74
CA VAL A 134 0.95 4.06 -13.52
C VAL A 134 0.62 4.23 -15.00
N PHE A 135 1.13 5.30 -15.58
CA PHE A 135 1.19 5.53 -17.03
C PHE A 135 2.66 5.56 -17.44
N ASP A 136 3.20 4.41 -17.83
CA ASP A 136 4.62 4.21 -18.12
C ASP A 136 5.01 4.49 -19.58
N ARG A 137 4.02 4.77 -20.46
CA ARG A 137 4.20 5.14 -21.87
C ARG A 137 3.80 6.58 -22.16
N ARG A 138 4.14 7.50 -21.26
CA ARG A 138 3.86 8.93 -21.42
C ARG A 138 4.74 9.53 -22.53
N ASP A 139 4.13 10.35 -23.40
CA ASP A 139 4.85 11.13 -24.42
C ASP A 139 5.17 12.54 -23.90
N LYS A 140 6.40 12.74 -23.49
CA LYS A 140 6.84 14.04 -22.96
C LYS A 140 6.82 15.18 -23.98
N LYS A 141 6.84 14.88 -25.28
CA LYS A 141 6.71 15.91 -26.33
C LYS A 141 5.26 16.39 -26.43
N ARG A 142 4.29 15.47 -26.46
CA ARG A 142 2.87 15.83 -26.44
C ARG A 142 2.50 16.56 -25.15
N GLU A 143 2.93 16.06 -23.99
CA GLU A 143 2.71 16.72 -22.71
C GLU A 143 3.22 18.17 -22.73
N LYS A 144 4.44 18.40 -23.25
CA LYS A 144 5.04 19.75 -23.35
C LYS A 144 4.22 20.69 -24.21
N LEU A 145 3.57 20.20 -25.25
CA LEU A 145 2.72 21.04 -26.10
C LEU A 145 1.50 21.59 -25.36
N LEU A 146 0.99 20.88 -24.37
CA LEU A 146 -0.19 21.30 -23.59
C LEU A 146 0.08 22.52 -22.71
N TYR A 147 1.31 22.67 -22.21
CA TYR A 147 1.63 23.71 -21.25
C TYR A 147 2.66 24.74 -21.74
N LYS A 148 3.15 24.63 -22.97
CA LYS A 148 4.20 25.54 -23.49
C LYS A 148 3.83 27.03 -23.49
N TYR A 149 2.55 27.35 -23.47
CA TYR A 149 2.03 28.72 -23.48
C TYR A 149 1.42 29.13 -22.15
N ILE A 150 1.43 28.27 -21.14
CA ILE A 150 0.93 28.61 -19.82
C ILE A 150 2.03 29.41 -19.09
N PRO A 151 1.75 30.63 -18.60
CA PRO A 151 2.72 31.43 -17.89
C PRO A 151 3.26 30.70 -16.65
N THR A 152 4.54 30.90 -16.35
CA THR A 152 5.24 30.23 -15.22
C THR A 152 5.72 31.20 -14.15
N ASP A 153 5.30 32.45 -14.24
CA ASP A 153 5.63 33.51 -13.26
C ASP A 153 4.92 33.32 -11.91
N LYS A 154 3.83 32.55 -11.89
CA LYS A 154 3.10 32.17 -10.69
C LYS A 154 2.93 30.65 -10.60
N PRO A 155 2.75 30.11 -9.36
CA PRO A 155 2.36 28.72 -9.22
C PRO A 155 1.00 28.45 -9.88
N TRP A 156 0.83 27.25 -10.43
CA TRP A 156 -0.41 26.88 -11.10
C TRP A 156 -1.40 26.24 -10.12
N LEU A 157 -2.64 26.68 -10.21
CA LEU A 157 -3.79 26.00 -9.65
C LEU A 157 -4.55 25.34 -10.81
N VAL A 158 -4.46 24.03 -10.92
CA VAL A 158 -5.10 23.26 -11.99
C VAL A 158 -6.55 22.97 -11.61
N VAL A 159 -7.49 23.32 -12.48
CA VAL A 159 -8.93 23.22 -12.21
C VAL A 159 -9.61 22.42 -13.30
N SER A 160 -10.50 21.50 -12.90
CA SER A 160 -11.43 20.80 -13.79
C SER A 160 -12.76 20.65 -13.09
N THR A 161 -13.79 21.28 -13.67
CA THR A 161 -15.18 21.22 -13.16
C THR A 161 -16.12 20.46 -14.08
N GLY A 162 -15.62 19.95 -15.20
CA GLY A 162 -16.38 19.17 -16.16
C GLY A 162 -16.59 17.73 -15.69
N GLY A 163 -17.80 17.39 -15.30
CA GLY A 163 -18.21 16.02 -15.01
C GLY A 163 -19.53 15.70 -15.70
N VAL A 164 -19.53 14.74 -16.64
CA VAL A 164 -20.74 14.37 -17.38
C VAL A 164 -21.74 13.63 -16.49
N SER A 165 -21.24 12.73 -15.64
CA SER A 165 -22.08 11.91 -14.74
C SER A 165 -22.50 12.67 -13.48
N SER A 166 -21.70 13.63 -13.05
CA SER A 166 -21.88 14.35 -11.78
C SER A 166 -21.52 15.82 -12.00
N PRO A 167 -22.34 16.60 -12.72
CA PRO A 167 -22.07 18.01 -12.98
C PRO A 167 -21.99 18.80 -11.66
N PHE A 168 -20.99 19.64 -11.54
CA PHE A 168 -20.80 20.46 -10.35
C PHE A 168 -21.76 21.66 -10.36
N PRO A 169 -22.67 21.79 -9.37
CA PRO A 169 -23.75 22.77 -9.42
C PRO A 169 -23.30 24.20 -9.08
N TYR A 170 -22.12 24.40 -8.51
CA TYR A 170 -21.62 25.71 -8.08
C TYR A 170 -20.44 26.19 -8.93
N ASN A 171 -20.48 25.89 -10.22
CA ASN A 171 -19.37 26.22 -11.13
C ASN A 171 -19.08 27.73 -11.18
N ASP A 172 -20.10 28.57 -11.34
CA ASP A 172 -19.94 30.01 -11.43
C ASP A 172 -19.36 30.58 -10.12
N LEU A 173 -19.87 30.14 -8.97
CA LEU A 173 -19.36 30.55 -7.68
C LEU A 173 -17.88 30.15 -7.51
N LEU A 174 -17.52 28.96 -7.94
CA LEU A 174 -16.12 28.51 -7.88
C LEU A 174 -15.23 29.43 -8.72
N TRP A 175 -15.60 29.71 -9.98
CA TRP A 175 -14.80 30.57 -10.85
C TRP A 175 -14.69 32.01 -10.32
N GLU A 176 -15.77 32.56 -9.79
CA GLU A 176 -15.75 33.87 -9.13
C GLU A 176 -14.75 33.89 -7.96
N LEU A 177 -14.79 32.88 -7.10
CA LEU A 177 -13.88 32.74 -5.97
C LEU A 177 -12.43 32.59 -6.40
N LEU A 178 -12.14 31.76 -7.42
CA LEU A 178 -10.78 31.56 -7.91
C LEU A 178 -10.19 32.87 -8.44
N ASN A 179 -10.98 33.63 -9.21
CA ASN A 179 -10.54 34.90 -9.81
C ASN A 179 -10.33 36.00 -8.76
N ASN A 180 -11.18 36.07 -7.74
CA ASN A 180 -11.16 37.17 -6.76
C ASN A 180 -10.29 36.88 -5.55
N SER A 181 -10.15 35.59 -5.15
CA SER A 181 -9.53 35.24 -3.87
C SER A 181 -8.14 34.63 -3.99
N LEU A 182 -7.68 34.23 -5.18
CA LEU A 182 -6.40 33.54 -5.37
C LEU A 182 -5.49 34.23 -6.43
N PRO A 183 -5.25 35.55 -6.34
CA PRO A 183 -4.45 36.29 -7.33
C PRO A 183 -2.98 35.83 -7.38
N GLU A 184 -2.52 35.14 -6.34
CA GLU A 184 -1.18 34.58 -6.24
C GLU A 184 -0.97 33.34 -7.13
N PHE A 185 -2.03 32.73 -7.67
CA PHE A 185 -1.96 31.58 -8.56
C PHE A 185 -2.27 31.97 -10.01
N HIS A 186 -1.72 31.19 -10.94
CA HIS A 186 -2.21 31.12 -12.31
C HIS A 186 -3.19 29.96 -12.42
N VAL A 187 -4.48 30.27 -12.69
CA VAL A 187 -5.53 29.24 -12.79
C VAL A 187 -5.46 28.58 -14.15
N VAL A 188 -5.21 27.26 -14.17
CA VAL A 188 -5.15 26.45 -15.39
C VAL A 188 -6.43 25.65 -15.51
N ASP A 189 -7.32 26.08 -16.40
CA ASP A 189 -8.59 25.43 -16.68
C ASP A 189 -8.41 24.26 -17.67
N LEU A 190 -8.52 23.04 -17.18
CA LEU A 190 -8.37 21.85 -18.04
C LEU A 190 -9.46 21.73 -19.12
N SER A 191 -10.61 22.37 -18.98
CA SER A 191 -11.65 22.35 -20.01
C SER A 191 -11.21 23.07 -21.30
N LYS A 192 -10.24 23.97 -21.19
CA LYS A 192 -9.65 24.72 -22.31
C LYS A 192 -8.44 24.03 -22.94
N ILE A 193 -7.98 22.92 -22.34
CA ILE A 193 -6.83 22.17 -22.80
C ILE A 193 -7.30 21.04 -23.73
N LYS A 194 -6.83 21.05 -24.95
CA LYS A 194 -7.08 19.96 -25.91
C LYS A 194 -5.89 19.01 -25.91
N ALA A 195 -6.01 17.90 -25.20
CA ALA A 195 -5.02 16.84 -25.21
C ALA A 195 -5.28 15.87 -26.37
N GLU A 196 -4.24 15.38 -27.00
CA GLU A 196 -4.34 14.35 -28.04
C GLU A 196 -4.73 13.00 -27.44
N ARG A 197 -4.18 12.69 -26.27
CA ARG A 197 -4.54 11.55 -25.45
C ARG A 197 -4.95 12.03 -24.07
N PHE A 198 -5.96 11.40 -23.50
CA PHE A 198 -6.49 11.83 -22.20
C PHE A 198 -5.41 11.89 -21.11
N TYR A 199 -4.51 10.91 -21.08
CA TYR A 199 -3.44 10.86 -20.07
C TYR A 199 -2.30 11.89 -20.28
N ASP A 200 -2.22 12.55 -21.42
CA ASP A 200 -1.25 13.63 -21.65
C ASP A 200 -1.46 14.82 -20.68
N ILE A 201 -2.69 14.96 -20.15
CA ILE A 201 -3.03 15.94 -19.08
C ILE A 201 -2.10 15.78 -17.84
N LEU A 202 -1.55 14.59 -17.61
CA LEU A 202 -0.55 14.37 -16.57
C LEU A 202 0.68 15.29 -16.72
N GLY A 203 0.99 15.76 -17.92
CA GLY A 203 2.04 16.74 -18.14
C GLY A 203 1.81 18.05 -17.41
N ILE A 204 0.56 18.50 -17.33
CA ILE A 204 0.15 19.69 -16.56
C ILE A 204 0.06 19.35 -15.07
N MET A 205 -0.59 18.22 -14.73
CA MET A 205 -0.77 17.81 -13.32
C MET A 205 0.56 17.63 -12.59
N ASP A 206 1.58 17.08 -13.25
CA ASP A 206 2.91 16.83 -12.68
C ASP A 206 3.90 17.98 -12.89
N HIS A 207 3.49 19.05 -13.57
CA HIS A 207 4.40 20.15 -13.86
C HIS A 207 4.98 20.73 -12.56
N PRO A 208 6.25 21.14 -12.52
CA PRO A 208 6.86 21.75 -11.32
C PRO A 208 6.06 22.92 -10.77
N ASN A 209 5.49 23.75 -11.65
CA ASN A 209 4.68 24.91 -11.26
C ASN A 209 3.30 24.54 -10.69
N THR A 210 2.80 23.32 -10.91
CA THR A 210 1.53 22.89 -10.33
C THR A 210 1.67 22.77 -8.82
N ALA A 211 1.02 23.66 -8.10
CA ALA A 211 1.03 23.73 -6.64
C ALA A 211 -0.12 22.91 -6.04
N ALA A 212 -1.31 23.00 -6.64
CA ALA A 212 -2.49 22.26 -6.21
C ALA A 212 -3.47 22.05 -7.37
N MET A 213 -4.43 21.14 -7.17
CA MET A 213 -5.50 20.87 -8.11
C MET A 213 -6.87 20.95 -7.42
N ILE A 214 -7.89 21.47 -8.12
CA ILE A 214 -9.31 21.38 -7.75
C ILE A 214 -10.01 20.62 -8.84
N LEU A 215 -10.49 19.42 -8.52
CA LEU A 215 -11.06 18.52 -9.51
C LEU A 215 -12.43 18.03 -9.04
N THR A 216 -13.42 18.10 -9.92
CA THR A 216 -14.73 17.51 -9.66
C THR A 216 -14.71 16.01 -9.94
N ASP A 217 -15.74 15.30 -9.51
CA ASP A 217 -15.92 13.86 -9.70
C ASP A 217 -16.02 13.51 -11.20
N SER A 218 -14.86 13.26 -11.80
CA SER A 218 -14.68 13.12 -13.25
C SER A 218 -13.44 12.29 -13.58
N GLY A 219 -13.23 11.95 -14.84
CA GLY A 219 -12.03 11.25 -15.31
C GLY A 219 -10.72 11.93 -14.89
N ASN A 220 -10.68 13.28 -14.87
CA ASN A 220 -9.50 14.03 -14.43
C ASN A 220 -9.18 13.82 -12.94
N LEU A 221 -10.19 13.68 -12.08
CA LEU A 221 -9.98 13.35 -10.67
C LEU A 221 -9.33 11.96 -10.55
N HIS A 222 -9.82 10.96 -11.27
CA HIS A 222 -9.23 9.62 -11.25
C HIS A 222 -7.83 9.61 -11.87
N LEU A 223 -7.59 10.37 -12.95
CA LEU A 223 -6.27 10.50 -13.55
C LEU A 223 -5.24 11.13 -12.59
N SER A 224 -5.68 12.08 -11.76
CA SER A 224 -4.81 12.75 -10.80
C SER A 224 -4.16 11.82 -9.78
N TYR A 225 -4.68 10.60 -9.64
CA TYR A 225 -4.08 9.55 -8.82
C TYR A 225 -2.67 9.15 -9.28
N ALA A 226 -2.37 9.28 -10.57
CA ALA A 226 -1.02 9.07 -11.09
C ALA A 226 -0.07 10.24 -10.76
N SER A 227 -0.58 11.39 -10.31
CA SER A 227 0.20 12.55 -9.89
C SER A 227 0.45 12.54 -8.40
N LYS A 228 1.59 13.11 -7.98
CA LYS A 228 1.93 13.29 -6.55
C LYS A 228 1.57 14.67 -6.02
N LYS A 229 0.90 15.50 -6.82
CA LYS A 229 0.54 16.87 -6.45
C LYS A 229 -0.72 16.88 -5.57
N PRO A 230 -0.86 17.90 -4.70
CA PRO A 230 -2.04 18.05 -3.85
C PRO A 230 -3.33 18.20 -4.66
N VAL A 231 -4.37 17.48 -4.27
CA VAL A 231 -5.70 17.51 -4.90
C VAL A 231 -6.75 17.85 -3.86
N HIS A 232 -7.60 18.82 -4.19
CA HIS A 232 -8.87 19.01 -3.51
C HIS A 232 -10.00 18.52 -4.42
N ALA A 233 -10.66 17.45 -4.01
CA ALA A 233 -11.74 16.83 -4.76
C ALA A 233 -13.10 17.46 -4.40
N LEU A 234 -13.84 17.90 -5.40
CA LEU A 234 -15.25 18.26 -5.26
C LEU A 234 -16.07 17.06 -5.70
N VAL A 235 -16.80 16.44 -4.78
CA VAL A 235 -17.46 15.15 -4.99
C VAL A 235 -18.97 15.26 -4.87
N ALA A 236 -19.68 14.46 -5.67
CA ALA A 236 -21.13 14.45 -5.66
C ALA A 236 -21.70 14.04 -4.28
N ASP A 237 -22.91 14.50 -3.97
CA ASP A 237 -23.65 14.15 -2.77
C ASP A 237 -24.29 12.76 -2.86
N SER A 238 -23.50 11.78 -3.28
CA SER A 238 -23.91 10.38 -3.34
C SER A 238 -23.53 9.67 -2.04
N PRO A 239 -24.35 8.73 -1.53
CA PRO A 239 -23.96 7.86 -0.45
C PRO A 239 -22.78 6.94 -0.86
N THR A 240 -22.58 6.76 -2.15
CA THR A 240 -21.54 5.93 -2.74
C THR A 240 -20.27 6.74 -2.98
N MET A 241 -19.13 6.20 -2.56
CA MET A 241 -17.82 6.81 -2.79
C MET A 241 -17.32 6.44 -4.18
N TRP A 242 -17.46 7.36 -5.16
CA TRP A 242 -17.12 7.13 -6.55
C TRP A 242 -15.68 7.46 -6.92
N HIS A 243 -15.06 8.30 -6.12
CA HIS A 243 -13.77 8.93 -6.36
C HIS A 243 -12.56 8.08 -5.94
N GLY A 244 -12.75 6.80 -5.72
CA GLY A 244 -11.82 5.75 -5.33
C GLY A 244 -10.33 6.05 -5.42
N ALA A 245 -9.75 5.86 -6.60
CA ALA A 245 -8.30 5.90 -6.77
C ALA A 245 -7.66 7.27 -6.50
N ALA A 246 -8.35 8.38 -6.81
CA ALA A 246 -7.85 9.73 -6.53
C ALA A 246 -7.87 10.08 -5.04
N TRP A 247 -8.56 9.25 -4.26
CA TRP A 247 -8.76 9.48 -2.85
C TRP A 247 -7.59 8.97 -2.01
N ARG A 248 -6.62 9.83 -1.73
CA ARG A 248 -5.49 9.52 -0.85
C ARG A 248 -5.46 10.47 0.33
N PRO A 249 -5.56 9.96 1.57
CA PRO A 249 -5.54 10.79 2.77
C PRO A 249 -4.29 11.66 2.93
N SER A 250 -3.16 11.26 2.35
CA SER A 250 -1.88 11.95 2.54
C SER A 250 -1.71 13.23 1.73
N TYR A 251 -2.46 13.43 0.65
CA TYR A 251 -2.38 14.63 -0.19
C TYR A 251 -3.66 15.00 -0.93
N ALA A 252 -4.75 14.25 -0.70
CA ALA A 252 -6.07 14.58 -1.19
C ALA A 252 -6.97 15.04 -0.04
N SER A 253 -7.74 16.09 -0.29
CA SER A 253 -8.83 16.54 0.57
C SER A 253 -10.10 16.60 -0.27
N TYR A 254 -11.26 16.64 0.36
CA TYR A 254 -12.52 16.71 -0.38
C TYR A 254 -13.58 17.58 0.27
N THR A 255 -14.52 17.99 -0.58
CA THR A 255 -15.77 18.63 -0.16
C THR A 255 -16.91 18.05 -0.98
N ARG A 256 -18.01 17.67 -0.36
CA ARG A 256 -19.23 17.29 -1.05
C ARG A 256 -19.89 18.52 -1.66
N TYR A 257 -20.54 18.38 -2.81
CA TYR A 257 -21.15 19.48 -3.54
C TYR A 257 -22.06 20.34 -2.65
N GLY A 258 -22.98 19.74 -1.91
CA GLY A 258 -23.89 20.47 -1.02
C GLY A 258 -23.22 21.20 0.14
N ASN A 259 -21.98 20.85 0.46
CA ASN A 259 -21.19 21.54 1.49
C ASN A 259 -20.32 22.67 0.92
N PHE A 260 -20.15 22.74 -0.41
CA PHE A 260 -19.23 23.66 -1.05
C PHE A 260 -19.44 25.13 -0.65
N PRO A 261 -20.65 25.69 -0.68
CA PRO A 261 -20.85 27.11 -0.31
C PRO A 261 -20.43 27.42 1.14
N ARG A 262 -20.62 26.45 2.05
CA ARG A 262 -20.24 26.63 3.45
C ARG A 262 -18.74 26.46 3.69
N ASP A 263 -18.08 25.60 2.91
CA ASP A 263 -16.70 25.20 3.14
C ASP A 263 -15.69 26.01 2.31
N VAL A 264 -16.11 27.06 1.60
CA VAL A 264 -15.29 27.87 0.69
C VAL A 264 -14.01 28.38 1.36
N THR A 265 -14.10 28.99 2.52
CA THR A 265 -12.91 29.53 3.24
C THR A 265 -11.90 28.43 3.51
N ARG A 266 -12.38 27.27 3.99
CA ARG A 266 -11.53 26.11 4.23
C ARG A 266 -10.86 25.61 2.96
N ILE A 267 -11.55 25.61 1.84
CA ILE A 267 -11.01 25.20 0.53
C ILE A 267 -9.89 26.15 0.10
N LEU A 268 -10.12 27.45 0.17
CA LEU A 268 -9.09 28.46 -0.16
C LEU A 268 -7.85 28.30 0.73
N ASP A 269 -8.02 28.05 2.02
CA ASP A 269 -6.90 27.82 2.94
C ASP A 269 -6.12 26.54 2.59
N LEU A 270 -6.82 25.46 2.21
CA LEU A 270 -6.19 24.22 1.78
C LEU A 270 -5.41 24.39 0.47
N ILE A 271 -5.86 25.26 -0.44
CA ILE A 271 -5.15 25.57 -1.69
C ILE A 271 -3.88 26.37 -1.39
N ARG A 272 -3.97 27.38 -0.55
CA ARG A 272 -2.81 28.22 -0.15
C ARG A 272 -1.80 27.44 0.66
N LYS A 273 -2.29 26.55 1.51
CA LYS A 273 -1.49 25.69 2.37
C LYS A 273 -1.93 24.24 2.15
N PRO A 274 -1.61 23.66 0.98
CA PRO A 274 -1.96 22.27 0.73
C PRO A 274 -1.41 21.42 1.87
N PRO A 275 -2.13 20.37 2.29
CA PRO A 275 -1.66 19.51 3.34
C PRO A 275 -0.26 19.03 2.95
N THR A 276 0.72 19.55 3.63
CA THR A 276 2.08 19.02 3.53
C THR A 276 1.99 17.59 3.97
N LYS A 277 2.70 16.68 3.28
CA LYS A 277 2.87 15.30 3.76
C LYS A 277 3.06 15.38 5.27
N PRO A 278 2.23 14.69 6.07
CA PRO A 278 2.40 14.75 7.50
C PRO A 278 3.85 14.35 7.80
N LYS A 279 4.64 15.32 8.20
CA LYS A 279 5.99 15.07 8.68
C LYS A 279 5.80 14.23 9.93
N LEU A 280 6.05 12.93 9.81
CA LEU A 280 6.15 12.12 10.99
C LEU A 280 7.18 12.79 11.90
N PRO A 281 6.92 12.90 13.20
CA PRO A 281 7.94 13.34 14.15
C PRO A 281 9.17 12.43 14.00
N ASN A 282 10.19 12.55 14.78
CA ASN A 282 11.40 11.75 14.60
C ASN A 282 11.07 10.26 14.45
N ILE A 283 11.60 9.64 13.40
CA ILE A 283 11.49 8.20 13.20
C ILE A 283 12.76 7.56 13.72
N ILE A 284 12.60 6.70 14.73
CA ILE A 284 13.68 5.99 15.39
C ILE A 284 13.67 4.55 14.88
N HIS A 285 14.70 4.21 14.13
CA HIS A 285 14.89 2.85 13.63
C HIS A 285 15.61 1.99 14.67
N VAL A 286 14.92 0.96 15.15
CA VAL A 286 15.39 0.05 16.20
C VAL A 286 15.72 -1.30 15.58
N TYR A 287 16.97 -1.72 15.70
CA TYR A 287 17.44 -2.99 15.18
C TYR A 287 18.68 -3.47 15.96
N GLN A 288 19.00 -4.76 15.88
CA GLN A 288 20.25 -5.28 16.42
C GLN A 288 21.36 -5.06 15.40
N ARG A 289 22.44 -4.40 15.78
CA ARG A 289 23.68 -4.41 15.00
C ARG A 289 24.34 -5.76 15.10
N THR A 290 24.91 -6.21 13.99
CA THR A 290 25.66 -7.46 13.89
C THR A 290 27.07 -7.19 13.39
N PRO A 291 27.93 -6.52 14.19
CA PRO A 291 29.29 -6.14 13.76
C PRO A 291 30.17 -7.35 13.44
N TRP A 292 29.81 -8.52 13.94
CA TRP A 292 30.45 -9.81 13.67
C TRP A 292 30.00 -10.47 12.34
N ALA A 293 28.99 -9.91 11.66
CA ALA A 293 28.52 -10.46 10.40
C ALA A 293 29.62 -10.51 9.34
N THR A 294 29.70 -11.60 8.61
CA THR A 294 30.67 -11.84 7.54
C THR A 294 30.01 -12.27 6.24
N GLY A 295 30.73 -12.25 5.14
CA GLY A 295 30.25 -12.75 3.85
C GLY A 295 28.91 -12.14 3.43
N ASP A 296 27.97 -12.99 3.04
CA ASP A 296 26.66 -12.59 2.55
C ASP A 296 25.78 -11.88 3.60
N GLU A 297 25.89 -12.24 4.86
CA GLU A 297 25.17 -11.55 5.93
C GLU A 297 25.62 -10.09 6.03
N LYS A 298 26.92 -9.83 5.99
CA LYS A 298 27.46 -8.46 5.98
C LYS A 298 26.99 -7.67 4.77
N ARG A 299 26.94 -8.31 3.60
CA ARG A 299 26.44 -7.70 2.38
C ARG A 299 24.96 -7.33 2.51
N ARG A 300 24.08 -8.25 2.96
CA ARG A 300 22.66 -8.00 3.16
C ARG A 300 22.42 -6.85 4.14
N ASN A 301 23.09 -6.87 5.28
CA ASN A 301 22.99 -5.80 6.28
C ASN A 301 23.43 -4.43 5.72
N ALA A 302 24.47 -4.40 4.88
CA ALA A 302 24.92 -3.17 4.25
C ALA A 302 23.90 -2.63 3.23
N ILE A 303 23.23 -3.50 2.47
CA ILE A 303 22.17 -3.09 1.55
C ILE A 303 20.95 -2.57 2.32
N ALA A 304 20.51 -3.28 3.34
CA ALA A 304 19.42 -2.85 4.19
C ALA A 304 19.71 -1.47 4.81
N ALA A 305 20.90 -1.28 5.39
CA ALA A 305 21.31 0.00 5.98
C ALA A 305 21.23 1.17 4.98
N ARG A 306 21.59 0.96 3.72
CA ARG A 306 21.45 1.98 2.66
C ARG A 306 19.99 2.40 2.45
N THR A 307 19.04 1.46 2.49
CA THR A 307 17.62 1.78 2.33
C THR A 307 17.12 2.64 3.49
N TRP A 308 17.58 2.40 4.72
CA TRP A 308 17.20 3.18 5.89
C TRP A 308 17.81 4.57 5.92
N GLN A 309 19.09 4.69 5.55
CA GLN A 309 19.81 5.96 5.51
C GLN A 309 19.20 6.96 4.52
N ASN A 310 18.72 6.47 3.37
CA ASN A 310 18.13 7.30 2.33
C ASN A 310 16.83 8.00 2.75
N ILE A 311 16.19 7.56 3.83
CA ILE A 311 14.93 8.13 4.33
C ILE A 311 15.08 8.94 5.61
N GLY A 312 16.33 9.18 6.05
CA GLY A 312 16.64 10.12 7.14
C GLY A 312 16.15 9.67 8.53
N TRP A 313 16.13 8.38 8.79
CA TRP A 313 15.75 7.85 10.10
C TRP A 313 16.86 8.05 11.13
N VAL A 314 16.45 8.20 12.39
CA VAL A 314 17.40 8.21 13.51
C VAL A 314 17.84 6.77 13.77
N ASP A 315 19.12 6.51 13.58
CA ASP A 315 19.71 5.20 13.85
C ASP A 315 19.70 4.91 15.37
N CYS A 316 19.08 3.81 15.75
CA CYS A 316 19.08 3.25 17.10
C CYS A 316 19.50 1.77 17.06
N GLY A 317 20.53 1.48 16.28
CA GLY A 317 21.13 0.15 16.25
C GLY A 317 21.80 -0.13 17.58
N LEU A 318 21.44 -1.27 18.17
CA LEU A 318 21.96 -1.72 19.47
C LEU A 318 22.99 -2.82 19.25
N ASP A 319 24.12 -2.68 19.88
CA ASP A 319 25.18 -3.69 19.94
C ASP A 319 25.28 -4.32 21.34
N ASP A 320 26.23 -5.22 21.52
CA ASP A 320 26.43 -5.95 22.78
C ASP A 320 26.83 -5.08 23.99
N ASN A 321 27.23 -3.83 23.72
CA ASN A 321 27.63 -2.89 24.78
C ASN A 321 26.47 -2.02 25.29
N CYS A 322 25.27 -2.20 24.78
CA CYS A 322 24.07 -1.46 25.21
C CYS A 322 23.55 -2.02 26.56
N PHE A 323 22.88 -1.14 27.35
CA PHE A 323 22.16 -1.53 28.58
C PHE A 323 20.86 -2.32 28.27
N VAL A 324 20.99 -3.31 27.40
CA VAL A 324 19.92 -4.20 26.95
C VAL A 324 20.23 -5.59 27.47
N ARG A 325 19.30 -6.21 28.20
CA ARG A 325 19.45 -7.61 28.56
C ARG A 325 19.51 -8.46 27.29
N HIS A 326 20.42 -9.41 27.29
CA HIS A 326 20.53 -10.41 26.25
C HIS A 326 19.95 -11.74 26.71
N ALA A 327 19.63 -12.61 25.77
CA ALA A 327 19.05 -13.91 26.06
C ALA A 327 19.86 -14.70 27.11
N GLY A 328 21.18 -14.69 27.04
CA GLY A 328 22.08 -15.35 28.03
C GLY A 328 21.97 -14.79 29.46
N ASN A 329 21.48 -13.55 29.64
CA ASN A 329 21.22 -13.00 30.98
C ASN A 329 19.90 -13.50 31.59
N VAL A 330 18.99 -14.05 30.75
CA VAL A 330 17.64 -14.44 31.14
C VAL A 330 17.44 -15.96 31.05
N ILE A 331 18.17 -16.60 30.15
CA ILE A 331 18.06 -18.03 29.82
C ILE A 331 19.43 -18.68 30.11
N LYS A 332 19.51 -19.49 31.14
CA LYS A 332 20.76 -20.07 31.64
C LYS A 332 21.54 -20.87 30.57
N GLU A 333 20.84 -21.55 29.69
CA GLU A 333 21.41 -22.40 28.65
C GLU A 333 21.76 -21.65 27.35
N GLU A 334 21.36 -20.38 27.22
CA GLU A 334 21.61 -19.58 26.02
C GLU A 334 23.00 -18.92 26.08
N LYS A 335 23.80 -19.18 25.07
CA LYS A 335 25.15 -18.64 24.94
C LYS A 335 25.25 -17.45 23.97
N LYS A 336 24.18 -17.20 23.21
CA LYS A 336 24.17 -16.15 22.18
C LYS A 336 23.78 -14.82 22.78
N SER A 337 24.48 -13.78 22.37
CA SER A 337 24.16 -12.39 22.71
C SER A 337 23.05 -11.86 21.84
N ILE A 338 21.80 -12.26 22.11
CA ILE A 338 20.62 -11.84 21.37
C ILE A 338 19.76 -10.98 22.29
N PRO A 339 19.35 -9.77 21.85
CA PRO A 339 18.69 -8.83 22.74
C PRO A 339 17.24 -9.20 23.05
N MET A 340 16.80 -8.78 24.22
CA MET A 340 15.40 -8.80 24.64
C MET A 340 14.66 -7.63 23.99
N ILE A 341 13.54 -7.90 23.28
CA ILE A 341 12.79 -6.89 22.51
C ILE A 341 12.31 -5.74 23.40
N LYS A 342 11.80 -6.05 24.60
CA LYS A 342 11.34 -5.01 25.53
C LYS A 342 12.43 -4.02 25.90
N ASP A 343 13.64 -4.52 26.09
CA ASP A 343 14.77 -3.67 26.50
C ASP A 343 15.26 -2.82 25.34
N MET A 344 15.28 -3.38 24.12
CA MET A 344 15.59 -2.60 22.91
C MET A 344 14.64 -1.42 22.76
N LEU A 345 13.33 -1.68 22.79
CA LEU A 345 12.32 -0.64 22.63
C LEU A 345 12.31 0.35 23.81
N ARG A 346 12.58 -0.11 25.03
CA ARG A 346 12.77 0.76 26.20
C ARG A 346 13.92 1.73 25.98
N MET A 347 15.08 1.24 25.55
CA MET A 347 16.25 2.07 25.26
C MET A 347 15.98 3.08 24.16
N ALA A 348 15.30 2.67 23.10
CA ALA A 348 14.92 3.54 21.99
C ALA A 348 13.94 4.66 22.41
N CYS A 349 13.21 4.47 23.53
CA CYS A 349 12.28 5.47 24.07
C CYS A 349 12.94 6.53 24.96
N ILE A 350 14.21 6.34 25.38
CA ILE A 350 14.87 7.28 26.31
C ILE A 350 15.05 8.63 25.61
N GLY A 351 14.60 9.71 26.27
CA GLY A 351 14.70 11.07 25.75
C GLY A 351 13.82 11.36 24.53
N ARG A 352 12.83 10.51 24.23
CA ARG A 352 11.92 10.68 23.08
C ARG A 352 10.55 11.19 23.51
N ASP A 353 9.91 11.94 22.60
CA ASP A 353 8.52 12.39 22.77
C ASP A 353 7.54 11.26 22.50
N ASP A 354 6.37 11.26 23.11
CA ASP A 354 5.30 10.29 22.87
C ASP A 354 4.81 10.27 21.40
N LYS A 355 5.03 11.37 20.68
CA LYS A 355 4.69 11.50 19.25
C LYS A 355 5.75 10.88 18.34
N ASP A 356 6.98 10.69 18.81
CA ASP A 356 8.02 10.05 18.03
C ASP A 356 7.61 8.62 17.63
N VAL A 357 8.17 8.15 16.53
CA VAL A 357 7.80 6.87 15.91
C VAL A 357 8.95 5.89 16.03
N LEU A 358 8.68 4.73 16.60
CA LEU A 358 9.59 3.58 16.63
C LEU A 358 9.32 2.69 15.42
N VAL A 359 10.39 2.27 14.75
CA VAL A 359 10.35 1.26 13.69
C VAL A 359 11.29 0.13 14.08
N LEU A 360 10.73 -1.03 14.42
CA LEU A 360 11.49 -2.22 14.77
C LEU A 360 11.62 -3.13 13.55
N THR A 361 12.85 -3.51 13.18
CA THR A 361 13.14 -4.48 12.09
C THR A 361 14.26 -5.44 12.49
N ASN A 362 14.45 -6.47 11.66
CA ASN A 362 15.71 -7.22 11.64
C ASN A 362 16.81 -6.41 10.93
N SER A 363 18.07 -6.75 11.14
CA SER A 363 19.25 -6.03 10.60
C SER A 363 19.37 -6.07 9.08
N ASP A 364 18.82 -7.08 8.43
CA ASP A 364 18.88 -7.34 6.99
C ASP A 364 17.56 -7.05 6.26
N THR A 365 16.61 -6.43 6.92
CA THR A 365 15.34 -6.00 6.33
C THR A 365 15.51 -4.68 5.59
N CYS A 366 15.30 -4.69 4.29
CA CYS A 366 15.26 -3.50 3.44
C CYS A 366 13.86 -2.87 3.47
N VAL A 367 13.80 -1.55 3.28
CA VAL A 367 12.54 -0.79 3.29
C VAL A 367 12.35 -0.01 2.01
N ALA A 368 11.07 0.21 1.65
CA ALA A 368 10.67 1.05 0.53
C ALA A 368 11.04 2.52 0.77
N SER A 369 11.43 3.24 -0.26
CA SER A 369 11.82 4.66 -0.15
C SER A 369 10.65 5.56 0.26
N ASN A 370 9.43 5.18 -0.07
CA ASN A 370 8.18 5.88 0.25
C ASN A 370 7.55 5.46 1.58
N ILE A 371 8.30 4.77 2.44
CA ILE A 371 7.76 4.24 3.71
C ILE A 371 7.15 5.32 4.59
N ILE A 372 7.78 6.50 4.70
CA ILE A 372 7.29 7.61 5.53
C ILE A 372 5.89 8.04 5.10
N GLU A 373 5.68 8.16 3.79
CA GLU A 373 4.39 8.55 3.22
C GLU A 373 3.31 7.51 3.52
N ARG A 374 3.69 6.25 3.44
CA ARG A 374 2.78 5.12 3.63
C ARG A 374 2.43 4.86 5.10
N LEU A 375 3.29 5.29 6.02
CA LEU A 375 3.03 5.20 7.45
C LEU A 375 2.17 6.34 7.99
N ALA A 376 2.00 7.44 7.25
CA ALA A 376 1.25 8.61 7.69
C ALA A 376 -0.19 8.24 8.13
N GLY A 377 -0.52 8.51 9.38
CA GLY A 377 -1.84 8.28 9.96
C GLY A 377 -2.23 6.82 10.21
N GLN A 378 -1.32 5.86 10.02
CA GLN A 378 -1.63 4.42 10.07
C GLN A 378 -0.96 3.68 11.26
N LEU A 379 -0.68 4.35 12.36
CA LEU A 379 0.01 3.75 13.50
C LEU A 379 -0.94 3.33 14.63
N PRO A 380 -0.69 2.20 15.31
CA PRO A 380 0.42 1.26 15.08
C PRO A 380 0.20 0.40 13.82
N ALA A 381 1.30 -0.11 13.24
CA ALA A 381 1.26 -0.89 12.01
C ALA A 381 2.33 -1.99 12.00
N TYR A 382 2.15 -2.98 11.11
CA TYR A 382 3.12 -4.02 10.84
C TYR A 382 3.17 -4.32 9.34
N ALA A 383 4.27 -4.93 8.87
CA ALA A 383 4.39 -5.36 7.49
C ALA A 383 5.00 -6.78 7.39
N PHE A 384 4.44 -7.57 6.47
CA PHE A 384 5.07 -8.79 6.00
C PHE A 384 6.18 -8.47 5.03
N ARG A 385 7.23 -9.27 5.06
CA ARG A 385 8.34 -9.13 4.12
C ARG A 385 8.07 -9.82 2.80
N TYR A 386 8.77 -9.36 1.77
CA TYR A 386 8.80 -9.97 0.43
C TYR A 386 10.21 -10.49 0.18
N ASP A 387 10.35 -11.81 0.02
CA ASP A 387 11.62 -12.49 -0.13
C ASP A 387 12.05 -12.56 -1.60
N PHE A 388 13.28 -12.14 -1.85
CA PHE A 388 13.97 -12.25 -3.14
C PHE A 388 15.06 -13.30 -3.07
N LYS A 389 15.34 -13.95 -4.21
CA LYS A 389 16.41 -14.97 -4.27
C LYS A 389 17.79 -14.36 -4.01
N TYR A 390 18.01 -13.14 -4.52
CA TYR A 390 19.26 -12.40 -4.39
C TYR A 390 19.03 -10.91 -4.52
N ILE A 391 19.74 -10.10 -3.72
CA ILE A 391 19.66 -8.64 -3.72
C ILE A 391 21.10 -8.11 -3.75
N ASP A 392 21.50 -7.40 -4.81
CA ASP A 392 22.81 -6.76 -4.94
C ASP A 392 22.79 -5.26 -4.65
N LYS A 393 21.61 -4.64 -4.76
CA LYS A 393 21.37 -3.21 -4.54
C LYS A 393 19.93 -2.98 -4.06
N PRO A 394 19.62 -1.81 -3.49
CA PRO A 394 18.23 -1.48 -3.14
C PRO A 394 17.28 -1.67 -4.32
N ILE A 395 16.16 -2.35 -4.05
CA ILE A 395 15.12 -2.63 -5.05
C ILE A 395 14.23 -1.39 -5.17
N PRO A 396 13.89 -0.91 -6.39
CA PRO A 396 12.89 0.12 -6.58
C PRO A 396 11.56 -0.26 -5.92
N ASP A 397 10.85 0.72 -5.34
CA ASP A 397 9.63 0.49 -4.58
C ASP A 397 8.57 -0.29 -5.36
N ASP A 398 8.42 0.01 -6.65
CA ASP A 398 7.48 -0.65 -7.55
C ASP A 398 7.83 -2.12 -7.85
N ASN A 399 9.05 -2.54 -7.53
CA ASN A 399 9.52 -3.90 -7.75
C ASN A 399 9.44 -4.78 -6.50
N ILE A 400 9.08 -4.24 -5.33
CA ILE A 400 9.00 -5.01 -4.08
C ILE A 400 7.97 -6.14 -4.19
N ILE A 401 6.93 -5.93 -4.96
CA ILE A 401 5.87 -6.92 -5.17
C ILE A 401 6.32 -8.18 -5.93
N TYR A 402 7.46 -8.16 -6.62
CA TYR A 402 8.01 -9.36 -7.26
C TYR A 402 8.62 -10.36 -6.27
N GLY A 403 8.82 -9.94 -5.03
CA GLY A 403 9.24 -10.84 -3.98
C GLY A 403 8.14 -11.82 -3.59
N ASN A 404 8.52 -12.98 -3.11
CA ASN A 404 7.57 -13.94 -2.54
C ASN A 404 7.15 -13.49 -1.15
N LYS A 405 5.84 -13.24 -0.93
CA LYS A 405 5.33 -12.88 0.39
C LYS A 405 5.66 -14.00 1.39
N TYR A 406 6.37 -13.64 2.44
CA TYR A 406 6.70 -14.53 3.54
C TYR A 406 5.69 -14.38 4.69
N ALA A 407 5.42 -15.45 5.41
CA ALA A 407 4.43 -15.45 6.49
C ALA A 407 4.87 -14.72 7.77
N GLY A 408 6.16 -14.42 7.93
CA GLY A 408 6.70 -13.67 9.07
C GLY A 408 6.65 -12.16 8.88
N CYS A 409 6.42 -11.43 9.96
CA CYS A 409 6.45 -9.97 9.99
C CYS A 409 7.82 -9.50 10.46
N ASP A 410 8.50 -8.69 9.65
CA ASP A 410 9.84 -8.17 9.98
C ASP A 410 9.87 -6.65 10.14
N LEU A 411 8.71 -5.99 10.17
CA LEU A 411 8.60 -4.57 10.47
C LEU A 411 7.39 -4.29 11.36
N PHE A 412 7.65 -3.55 12.43
CA PHE A 412 6.63 -3.06 13.37
C PHE A 412 6.83 -1.57 13.60
N VAL A 413 5.77 -0.81 13.45
CA VAL A 413 5.81 0.65 13.57
C VAL A 413 4.77 1.12 14.58
N MET A 414 5.21 1.94 15.52
CA MET A 414 4.34 2.47 16.57
C MET A 414 4.84 3.81 17.10
N ARG A 415 3.97 4.57 17.74
CA ARG A 415 4.41 5.74 18.50
C ARG A 415 5.08 5.33 19.80
N VAL A 416 6.06 6.11 20.25
CA VAL A 416 6.69 5.94 21.58
C VAL A 416 5.65 5.87 22.68
N GLY A 417 4.67 6.78 22.66
CA GLY A 417 3.58 6.78 23.63
C GLY A 417 2.69 5.54 23.57
N TRP A 418 2.48 4.96 22.38
CA TRP A 418 1.76 3.69 22.26
C TRP A 418 2.55 2.56 22.94
N TRP A 419 3.86 2.45 22.68
CA TRP A 419 4.69 1.44 23.30
C TRP A 419 4.74 1.58 24.82
N ARG A 420 4.92 2.81 25.33
CA ARG A 420 4.92 3.08 26.78
C ARG A 420 3.64 2.60 27.47
N ARG A 421 2.49 2.72 26.85
CA ARG A 421 1.19 2.25 27.38
C ARG A 421 0.97 0.74 27.24
N ASN A 422 1.55 0.10 26.23
CA ASN A 422 1.23 -1.29 25.88
C ASN A 422 2.38 -2.28 26.13
N HIS A 423 3.58 -1.85 26.49
CA HIS A 423 4.76 -2.72 26.66
C HIS A 423 4.55 -3.83 27.70
N THR A 424 3.70 -3.62 28.70
CA THR A 424 3.38 -4.64 29.72
C THR A 424 2.58 -5.80 29.14
N LEU A 425 1.81 -5.55 28.07
CA LEU A 425 1.00 -6.55 27.38
C LEU A 425 1.82 -7.45 26.46
N PHE A 426 3.01 -7.03 26.04
CA PHE A 426 3.93 -7.83 25.25
C PHE A 426 4.78 -8.71 26.19
N PRO A 427 4.94 -10.02 25.93
CA PRO A 427 5.78 -10.87 26.77
C PRO A 427 7.26 -10.54 26.61
N ASP A 428 8.08 -11.01 27.55
CA ASP A 428 9.53 -10.74 27.56
C ASP A 428 10.27 -11.70 26.60
N MET A 429 10.18 -11.42 25.30
CA MET A 429 10.64 -12.27 24.20
C MET A 429 12.01 -11.85 23.65
N VAL A 430 12.72 -12.83 23.10
CA VAL A 430 14.02 -12.67 22.44
C VAL A 430 13.80 -12.31 20.96
N LEU A 431 14.54 -11.32 20.46
CA LEU A 431 14.48 -10.90 19.05
C LEU A 431 14.97 -12.03 18.13
N GLY A 432 14.39 -12.10 16.93
CA GLY A 432 14.82 -13.04 15.89
C GLY A 432 14.70 -14.51 16.33
N ARG A 433 13.76 -14.83 17.21
CA ARG A 433 13.41 -16.19 17.63
C ARG A 433 11.94 -16.43 17.37
N HIS A 434 11.53 -17.69 17.32
CA HIS A 434 10.18 -18.06 16.89
C HIS A 434 9.07 -17.32 17.65
N SER A 435 7.96 -17.04 16.98
CA SER A 435 6.68 -16.49 17.49
C SER A 435 6.70 -15.06 18.04
N TRP A 436 7.84 -14.38 18.18
CA TRP A 436 7.84 -12.99 18.67
C TRP A 436 7.12 -12.02 17.74
N ASP A 437 7.33 -12.17 16.43
CA ASP A 437 6.73 -11.39 15.37
C ASP A 437 5.22 -11.60 15.32
N ARG A 438 4.76 -12.83 15.50
CA ARG A 438 3.34 -13.15 15.60
C ARG A 438 2.68 -12.47 16.80
N ILE A 439 3.28 -12.57 17.99
CA ILE A 439 2.72 -11.94 19.19
C ILE A 439 2.71 -10.42 19.07
N PHE A 440 3.74 -9.84 18.50
CA PHE A 440 3.79 -8.39 18.28
C PHE A 440 2.70 -7.94 17.29
N ARG A 441 2.52 -8.68 16.20
CA ARG A 441 1.46 -8.46 15.23
C ARG A 441 0.08 -8.53 15.87
N GLU A 442 -0.20 -9.57 16.65
CA GLU A 442 -1.50 -9.71 17.30
C GLU A 442 -1.74 -8.60 18.35
N LEU A 443 -0.71 -8.16 19.06
CA LEU A 443 -0.81 -7.00 19.97
C LEU A 443 -1.18 -5.71 19.21
N ILE A 444 -0.58 -5.50 18.03
CA ILE A 444 -0.91 -4.36 17.17
C ILE A 444 -2.36 -4.46 16.69
N LYS A 445 -2.82 -5.63 16.25
CA LYS A 445 -4.23 -5.85 15.83
C LYS A 445 -5.22 -5.59 16.95
N LEU A 446 -4.96 -6.04 18.17
CA LEU A 446 -5.78 -5.75 19.35
C LEU A 446 -5.91 -4.25 19.63
N SER A 447 -4.91 -3.47 19.21
CA SER A 447 -4.91 -2.01 19.30
C SER A 447 -5.46 -1.32 18.04
N GLN A 448 -6.23 -2.04 17.21
CA GLN A 448 -6.78 -1.55 15.94
C GLN A 448 -5.71 -1.11 14.92
N GLY A 449 -4.49 -1.59 15.07
CA GLY A 449 -3.43 -1.39 14.11
C GLY A 449 -3.59 -2.31 12.89
N ARG A 450 -2.89 -2.02 11.81
CA ARG A 450 -3.10 -2.68 10.52
C ARG A 450 -1.83 -3.12 9.82
N GLU A 451 -2.02 -4.00 8.86
CA GLU A 451 -1.01 -4.41 7.90
C GLU A 451 -0.75 -3.31 6.88
N ILE A 452 0.52 -3.11 6.53
CA ILE A 452 0.93 -2.31 5.38
C ILE A 452 1.71 -3.24 4.45
N ILE A 453 1.21 -3.42 3.25
CA ILE A 453 1.80 -4.33 2.27
C ILE A 453 2.88 -3.65 1.42
N TYR A 454 3.78 -4.44 0.80
CA TYR A 454 4.85 -3.98 -0.10
C TYR A 454 5.72 -2.85 0.49
N LEU A 455 6.02 -2.94 1.77
CA LEU A 455 6.77 -1.91 2.48
C LEU A 455 8.22 -2.35 2.75
N ILE A 456 8.42 -3.64 2.89
CA ILE A 456 9.72 -4.23 3.22
C ILE A 456 10.03 -5.43 2.33
N TYR A 457 11.31 -5.64 2.10
CA TYR A 457 11.81 -6.77 1.35
C TYR A 457 13.11 -7.31 1.94
N HIS A 458 13.45 -8.54 1.57
CA HIS A 458 14.53 -9.28 2.20
C HIS A 458 15.14 -10.28 1.20
N GLU A 459 16.44 -10.54 1.29
CA GLU A 459 17.05 -11.63 0.54
C GLU A 459 16.83 -12.95 1.29
N ARG A 460 16.26 -13.93 0.58
CA ARG A 460 16.03 -15.27 1.15
C ARG A 460 17.37 -15.96 1.44
N HIS A 461 17.55 -16.35 2.65
CA HIS A 461 18.65 -17.21 3.10
C HIS A 461 18.11 -18.33 3.99
N PRO A 462 18.87 -19.43 4.14
CA PRO A 462 18.49 -20.48 5.09
C PRO A 462 18.27 -19.90 6.47
N SER A 463 17.08 -20.09 7.01
CA SER A 463 16.76 -19.67 8.37
C SER A 463 17.14 -20.77 9.36
N ALA A 464 17.46 -20.39 10.60
CA ALA A 464 17.69 -21.35 11.67
C ALA A 464 16.46 -22.23 11.96
N TRP A 465 15.30 -21.86 11.39
CA TRP A 465 14.01 -22.53 11.56
C TRP A 465 13.72 -23.63 10.55
N GLU A 466 14.43 -23.67 9.42
CA GLU A 466 14.23 -24.70 8.37
C GLU A 466 14.67 -26.09 8.84
N ASP A 467 15.55 -26.14 9.83
CA ASP A 467 15.92 -27.40 10.50
C ASP A 467 15.13 -27.57 11.80
N PRO A 468 14.15 -28.50 11.86
CA PRO A 468 13.40 -28.77 13.09
C PRO A 468 14.26 -29.12 14.31
N ARG A 469 15.48 -29.64 14.08
CA ARG A 469 16.44 -29.97 15.16
C ARG A 469 16.95 -28.70 15.82
N ASN A 470 17.25 -27.65 15.06
CA ASN A 470 17.67 -26.36 15.59
C ASN A 470 16.53 -25.66 16.35
N LEU A 471 15.31 -25.76 15.85
CA LEU A 471 14.15 -25.17 16.49
C LEU A 471 13.94 -25.74 17.92
N ASN A 472 14.03 -27.05 18.06
CA ASN A 472 13.78 -27.74 19.33
C ASN A 472 14.94 -27.68 20.32
N ASN A 473 16.15 -27.32 19.89
CA ASN A 473 17.36 -27.31 20.72
C ASN A 473 17.82 -25.89 21.09
N ASP A 474 17.20 -24.84 20.55
CA ASP A 474 17.53 -23.45 20.89
C ASP A 474 16.69 -23.01 22.10
N PRO A 475 17.32 -22.73 23.26
CA PRO A 475 16.61 -22.37 24.49
C PRO A 475 15.79 -21.10 24.36
N SER A 476 16.23 -20.15 23.53
CA SER A 476 15.52 -18.90 23.28
C SER A 476 14.25 -19.12 22.47
N ASN A 477 14.26 -20.07 21.50
CA ASN A 477 13.05 -20.47 20.78
C ASN A 477 12.04 -21.15 21.69
N LEU A 478 12.50 -22.10 22.51
CA LEU A 478 11.61 -22.81 23.44
C LEU A 478 10.93 -21.83 24.39
N ARG A 479 11.68 -20.85 24.91
CA ARG A 479 11.15 -19.79 25.75
C ARG A 479 10.11 -18.95 25.01
N ASN A 480 10.43 -18.47 23.81
CA ASN A 480 9.51 -17.66 23.04
C ASN A 480 8.21 -18.41 22.71
N CYS A 481 8.29 -19.67 22.30
CA CYS A 481 7.13 -20.51 22.04
C CYS A 481 6.26 -20.72 23.29
N LYS A 482 6.89 -20.93 24.46
CA LYS A 482 6.16 -21.02 25.73
C LYS A 482 5.41 -19.74 26.04
N LEU A 483 6.08 -18.59 25.98
CA LEU A 483 5.49 -17.29 26.24
C LEU A 483 4.38 -16.96 25.22
N ALA A 484 4.56 -17.32 23.96
CA ALA A 484 3.54 -17.14 22.93
C ALA A 484 2.29 -17.97 23.21
N ARG A 485 2.46 -19.24 23.59
CA ARG A 485 1.34 -20.12 23.99
C ARG A 485 0.54 -19.51 25.13
N GLU A 486 1.21 -19.16 26.23
CA GLU A 486 0.58 -18.57 27.41
C GLU A 486 -0.19 -17.29 27.05
N TRP A 487 0.43 -16.43 26.24
CA TRP A 487 -0.18 -15.17 25.81
C TRP A 487 -1.42 -15.35 24.93
N LEU A 488 -1.37 -16.30 23.96
CA LEU A 488 -2.46 -16.61 23.05
C LEU A 488 -3.62 -17.31 23.77
N GLN A 489 -3.33 -18.29 24.62
CA GLN A 489 -4.33 -19.00 25.43
C GLN A 489 -5.09 -18.04 26.36
N ALA A 490 -4.39 -17.13 27.01
CA ALA A 490 -5.01 -16.11 27.87
C ALA A 490 -5.98 -15.18 27.11
N ARG A 491 -5.97 -15.21 25.78
CA ARG A 491 -6.82 -14.40 24.87
C ARG A 491 -7.73 -15.23 23.98
N ASN A 492 -7.84 -16.53 24.23
CA ASN A 492 -8.61 -17.47 23.41
C ASN A 492 -8.27 -17.42 21.91
N MET A 493 -6.98 -17.19 21.60
CA MET A 493 -6.49 -17.15 20.23
C MET A 493 -5.96 -18.53 19.78
N PRO A 494 -6.09 -18.89 18.47
CA PRO A 494 -5.62 -20.16 17.96
C PRO A 494 -4.10 -20.27 18.05
N LEU A 495 -3.62 -21.48 18.40
CA LEU A 495 -2.20 -21.84 18.45
C LEU A 495 -1.76 -22.44 17.11
N LEU A 496 -0.52 -22.17 16.71
CA LEU A 496 0.16 -22.92 15.65
C LEU A 496 0.67 -24.24 16.20
N GLU A 497 0.94 -25.21 15.31
CA GLU A 497 1.45 -26.52 15.68
C GLU A 497 2.70 -26.43 16.58
N ILE A 498 3.63 -25.54 16.23
CA ILE A 498 4.86 -25.32 17.02
C ILE A 498 4.58 -24.80 18.44
N GLU A 499 3.56 -23.98 18.64
CA GLU A 499 3.18 -23.44 19.93
C GLU A 499 2.43 -24.49 20.77
N ASN A 500 1.89 -25.52 20.13
CA ASN A 500 1.23 -26.67 20.77
C ASN A 500 2.23 -27.75 21.23
N LEU A 501 3.47 -27.71 20.76
CA LEU A 501 4.46 -28.70 21.17
C LEU A 501 4.71 -28.64 22.69
N ASN A 502 4.62 -29.80 23.34
CA ASN A 502 4.84 -29.88 24.78
C ASN A 502 6.35 -30.00 25.05
N TYR A 503 6.97 -28.87 25.38
CA TYR A 503 8.42 -28.76 25.57
C TYR A 503 8.92 -29.35 26.90
N GLU A 504 8.02 -29.60 27.86
CA GLU A 504 8.40 -30.08 29.21
C GLU A 504 8.85 -31.55 29.26
N GLY A 505 8.55 -32.33 28.22
CA GLY A 505 8.82 -33.76 28.18
C GLY A 505 10.11 -34.20 27.49
N ARG A 506 10.83 -33.33 26.79
CA ARG A 506 11.93 -33.72 25.90
C ARG A 506 13.33 -33.70 26.52
N ASN A 507 13.51 -33.19 27.72
CA ASN A 507 14.81 -33.19 28.41
C ASN A 507 15.15 -34.53 29.11
N LYS A 508 14.31 -35.55 29.00
CA LYS A 508 14.70 -36.89 29.44
C LYS A 508 15.54 -37.53 28.33
N LYS A 509 16.87 -37.46 28.49
CA LYS A 509 17.77 -38.33 27.72
C LYS A 509 17.21 -39.76 27.79
N PRO A 510 17.09 -40.46 26.65
CA PRO A 510 16.73 -41.87 26.73
C PRO A 510 17.74 -42.56 27.62
N ALA A 511 17.27 -43.23 28.67
CA ALA A 511 18.09 -44.03 29.53
C ALA A 511 18.89 -45.00 28.65
N LYS A 512 20.23 -44.89 28.69
CA LYS A 512 21.09 -45.88 28.03
C LYS A 512 20.68 -47.23 28.59
N LYS A 513 20.01 -48.05 27.74
CA LYS A 513 19.88 -49.48 28.06
C LYS A 513 21.29 -50.04 28.15
N ARG A 514 21.67 -50.45 29.35
CA ARG A 514 22.83 -51.29 29.60
C ARG A 514 22.61 -52.68 29.05
#